data_42592b56b095aad1eff83378dc7c9fcd
#
_entry.id   42592b56b095aad1eff83378dc7c9fcd
#
_cell.length_a   1.000
_cell.length_b   1.000
_cell.length_c   1.000
_cell.angle_alpha   90.00
_cell.angle_beta   90.00
_cell.angle_gamma   90.00
#
_symmetry.space_group_name_H-M   'P 1'
#
loop_
_entity.id
_entity.type
_entity.pdbx_description
1 polymer ?
#
loop_
_entity_poly.entity_id
_entity_poly.type
_entity_poly.pdbx_seq_one_letter_code
_entity_poly.pdbx_strand_id
1 'polypeptide(L)'
;DKVLTESYLNVAPLNCKLNIPYRDKYCPNGEMWVTESGDAGGGGDTWASTYVDVFRTLNELGTFSTLTDGVIFHNTLASSDYGFLKHGTFEPRPNYFAVLLWNRIMGTTVYDTKEEIREGAHVFAHSRKDGKDGVAYLIINNSETEATTVELPKAAEVYKLHADTLRATVMKLNGKELVLDENNNVPEMAPVVMEGTLTLEPATIAFVVM
;
A
#
# COMPACT_ATOMS: atom_id res chain seq x y z
N ASP A 1 -1.22 -15.27 9.40
CA ASP A 1 -2.08 -14.20 9.92
C ASP A 1 -3.28 -13.99 8.99
N LYS A 2 -4.49 -13.89 9.55
CA LYS A 2 -5.68 -13.77 8.70
C LYS A 2 -5.68 -12.51 7.83
N VAL A 3 -5.03 -11.43 8.27
CA VAL A 3 -4.96 -10.16 7.52
C VAL A 3 -4.21 -10.32 6.21
N LEU A 4 -3.24 -11.23 6.13
CA LEU A 4 -2.47 -11.51 4.93
C LEU A 4 -3.16 -12.49 3.96
N THR A 5 -4.29 -13.09 4.35
CA THR A 5 -4.99 -14.03 3.47
C THR A 5 -5.70 -13.32 2.31
N GLU A 6 -5.77 -13.99 1.15
CA GLU A 6 -6.51 -13.50 -0.01
C GLU A 6 -7.98 -13.22 0.31
N SER A 7 -8.60 -14.05 1.14
CA SER A 7 -10.00 -13.86 1.55
C SER A 7 -10.21 -12.57 2.34
N TYR A 8 -9.23 -12.15 3.15
CA TYR A 8 -9.30 -10.90 3.89
C TYR A 8 -8.98 -9.69 3.01
N LEU A 9 -7.87 -9.74 2.28
CA LEU A 9 -7.42 -8.63 1.42
C LEU A 9 -8.42 -8.28 0.31
N ASN A 10 -9.27 -9.23 -0.09
CA ASN A 10 -10.28 -9.03 -1.14
C ASN A 10 -11.65 -8.56 -0.64
N VAL A 11 -11.88 -8.40 0.67
CA VAL A 11 -13.21 -8.01 1.20
C VAL A 11 -13.65 -6.64 0.69
N ALA A 12 -12.83 -5.62 0.87
CA ALA A 12 -13.16 -4.26 0.45
C ALA A 12 -13.25 -4.12 -1.08
N PRO A 13 -12.32 -4.67 -1.87
CA PRO A 13 -12.44 -4.72 -3.33
C PRO A 13 -13.71 -5.42 -3.85
N LEU A 14 -14.13 -6.53 -3.22
CA LEU A 14 -15.37 -7.22 -3.60
C LEU A 14 -16.59 -6.33 -3.38
N ASN A 15 -16.66 -5.62 -2.25
CA ASN A 15 -17.74 -4.68 -1.99
C ASN A 15 -17.79 -3.55 -3.02
N CYS A 16 -16.64 -3.02 -3.43
CA CYS A 16 -16.57 -2.04 -4.51
C CYS A 16 -17.11 -2.60 -5.82
N LYS A 17 -16.66 -3.78 -6.24
CA LYS A 17 -17.11 -4.46 -7.47
C LYS A 17 -18.61 -4.68 -7.52
N LEU A 18 -19.26 -4.98 -6.40
CA LEU A 18 -20.71 -5.15 -6.33
C LEU A 18 -21.49 -3.86 -6.65
N ASN A 19 -20.91 -2.69 -6.45
CA ASN A 19 -21.55 -1.41 -6.67
C ASN A 19 -21.31 -0.81 -8.07
N ILE A 20 -20.27 -1.25 -8.79
CA ILE A 20 -19.95 -0.77 -10.13
C ILE A 20 -21.14 -0.92 -11.11
N PRO A 21 -21.85 -2.06 -11.21
CA PRO A 21 -22.98 -2.20 -12.12
C PRO A 21 -24.14 -1.24 -11.83
N TYR A 22 -24.32 -0.86 -10.57
CA TYR A 22 -25.34 0.13 -10.19
C TYR A 22 -24.94 1.53 -10.63
N ARG A 23 -23.67 1.93 -10.43
CA ARG A 23 -23.14 3.18 -10.97
C ARG A 23 -23.34 3.24 -12.47
N ASP A 24 -22.92 2.23 -13.20
CA ASP A 24 -22.96 2.19 -14.65
C ASP A 24 -24.40 2.28 -15.20
N LYS A 25 -25.35 1.67 -14.49
CA LYS A 25 -26.77 1.69 -14.87
C LYS A 25 -27.46 3.00 -14.55
N TYR A 26 -27.23 3.58 -13.37
CA TYR A 26 -28.03 4.69 -12.86
C TYR A 26 -27.31 6.03 -12.88
N CYS A 27 -25.99 6.05 -12.96
CA CYS A 27 -25.16 7.25 -13.00
C CYS A 27 -23.91 7.03 -13.88
N PRO A 28 -24.08 6.74 -15.20
CA PRO A 28 -22.98 6.29 -16.06
C PRO A 28 -21.86 7.33 -16.26
N ASN A 29 -22.13 8.61 -15.97
CA ASN A 29 -21.15 9.69 -16.03
C ASN A 29 -20.66 10.13 -14.64
N GLY A 30 -21.06 9.42 -13.58
CA GLY A 30 -20.67 9.73 -12.21
C GLY A 30 -19.36 9.02 -11.84
N GLU A 31 -18.51 9.73 -11.12
CA GLU A 31 -17.33 9.13 -10.50
C GLU A 31 -17.74 8.18 -9.35
N MET A 32 -16.98 7.12 -9.16
CA MET A 32 -17.12 6.24 -8.01
C MET A 32 -16.07 6.59 -6.98
N TRP A 33 -16.49 6.96 -5.79
CA TRP A 33 -15.63 7.32 -4.67
C TRP A 33 -15.68 6.26 -3.58
N VAL A 34 -14.54 5.95 -2.98
CA VAL A 34 -14.45 5.21 -1.73
C VAL A 34 -14.42 6.24 -0.60
N THR A 35 -15.58 6.51 -0.03
CA THR A 35 -15.75 7.63 0.92
C THR A 35 -15.25 7.30 2.33
N GLU A 36 -15.04 6.02 2.62
CA GLU A 36 -14.46 5.57 3.89
C GLU A 36 -13.78 4.20 3.69
N SER A 37 -12.52 4.10 4.09
CA SER A 37 -11.75 2.85 4.15
C SER A 37 -10.96 2.83 5.46
N GLY A 38 -10.89 1.67 6.10
CA GLY A 38 -10.19 1.46 7.36
C GLY A 38 -10.18 -0.02 7.74
N ASP A 39 -9.53 -0.39 8.85
CA ASP A 39 -9.37 -1.78 9.25
C ASP A 39 -10.58 -2.38 9.95
N ALA A 40 -11.22 -1.62 10.86
CA ALA A 40 -12.41 -2.08 11.56
C ALA A 40 -13.26 -0.91 12.03
N GLY A 41 -14.56 -0.99 11.80
CA GLY A 41 -15.51 -0.03 12.36
C GLY A 41 -15.53 -0.07 13.87
N GLY A 42 -15.56 1.11 14.50
CA GLY A 42 -15.74 1.24 15.94
C GLY A 42 -14.47 1.25 16.79
N GLY A 43 -13.28 1.33 16.22
CA GLY A 43 -12.07 1.57 17.00
C GLY A 43 -10.84 0.76 16.64
N GLY A 44 -10.92 -0.06 15.61
CA GLY A 44 -9.79 -0.89 15.14
C GLY A 44 -9.68 -2.22 15.89
N ASP A 45 -8.92 -3.13 15.32
CA ASP A 45 -8.56 -4.41 15.92
C ASP A 45 -7.14 -4.31 16.55
N THR A 46 -6.70 -5.33 17.26
CA THR A 46 -5.39 -5.40 17.93
C THR A 46 -4.19 -5.28 17.00
N TRP A 47 -4.39 -5.48 15.70
CA TRP A 47 -3.38 -5.34 14.64
C TRP A 47 -3.43 -3.99 13.93
N ALA A 48 -4.43 -3.18 14.24
CA ALA A 48 -4.62 -1.87 13.63
C ALA A 48 -3.35 -1.04 13.71
N SER A 49 -3.00 -0.40 12.59
CA SER A 49 -1.83 0.50 12.49
C SER A 49 -0.48 -0.12 12.88
N THR A 50 -0.37 -1.44 12.89
CA THR A 50 0.91 -2.16 12.91
C THR A 50 1.36 -2.48 11.50
N TYR A 51 2.54 -3.06 11.33
CA TYR A 51 3.08 -3.36 9.99
C TYR A 51 2.15 -4.24 9.15
N VAL A 52 1.43 -5.19 9.74
CA VAL A 52 0.49 -6.04 8.98
C VAL A 52 -0.64 -5.25 8.34
N ASP A 53 -1.07 -4.13 8.93
CA ASP A 53 -2.11 -3.28 8.36
C ASP A 53 -1.65 -2.53 7.10
N VAL A 54 -0.34 -2.38 6.91
CA VAL A 54 0.22 -1.80 5.68
C VAL A 54 -0.15 -2.63 4.45
N PHE A 55 -0.21 -3.96 4.59
CA PHE A 55 -0.62 -4.86 3.49
C PHE A 55 -2.05 -4.58 3.05
N ARG A 56 -2.98 -4.48 4.01
CA ARG A 56 -4.38 -4.13 3.73
C ARG A 56 -4.47 -2.74 3.09
N THR A 57 -3.86 -1.74 3.70
CA THR A 57 -3.95 -0.35 3.23
C THR A 57 -3.41 -0.18 1.81
N LEU A 58 -2.22 -0.71 1.51
CA LEU A 58 -1.63 -0.61 0.18
C LEU A 58 -2.35 -1.48 -0.86
N ASN A 59 -2.83 -2.66 -0.47
CA ASN A 59 -3.65 -3.50 -1.34
C ASN A 59 -4.98 -2.81 -1.70
N GLU A 60 -5.62 -2.14 -0.76
CA GLU A 60 -6.84 -1.36 -1.01
C GLU A 60 -6.57 -0.20 -1.98
N LEU A 61 -5.52 0.60 -1.74
CA LEU A 61 -5.14 1.69 -2.65
C LEU A 61 -4.88 1.16 -4.07
N GLY A 62 -4.10 0.09 -4.18
CA GLY A 62 -3.80 -0.54 -5.47
C GLY A 62 -5.07 -1.05 -6.17
N THR A 63 -5.91 -1.79 -5.46
CA THR A 63 -7.11 -2.38 -6.04
C THR A 63 -8.18 -1.34 -6.35
N PHE A 64 -8.44 -0.39 -5.45
CA PHE A 64 -9.42 0.67 -5.69
C PHE A 64 -9.01 1.56 -6.86
N SER A 65 -7.71 1.82 -7.05
CA SER A 65 -7.25 2.60 -8.20
C SER A 65 -7.56 1.93 -9.55
N THR A 66 -7.77 0.62 -9.58
CA THR A 66 -8.19 -0.12 -10.78
C THR A 66 -9.71 -0.20 -10.93
N LEU A 67 -10.49 0.09 -9.88
CA LEU A 67 -11.94 -0.08 -9.83
C LEU A 67 -12.71 1.23 -9.78
N THR A 68 -12.08 2.30 -9.34
CA THR A 68 -12.71 3.60 -9.12
C THR A 68 -12.00 4.67 -9.94
N ASP A 69 -12.72 5.76 -10.23
CA ASP A 69 -12.23 6.92 -10.96
C ASP A 69 -12.28 8.20 -10.12
N GLY A 70 -12.64 8.07 -8.86
CA GLY A 70 -12.74 9.15 -7.89
C GLY A 70 -11.71 9.08 -6.76
N VAL A 71 -12.09 9.58 -5.60
CA VAL A 71 -11.20 9.71 -4.44
C VAL A 71 -11.35 8.51 -3.51
N ILE A 72 -10.24 8.11 -2.91
CA ILE A 72 -10.19 7.09 -1.85
C ILE A 72 -9.83 7.80 -0.53
N PHE A 73 -10.74 7.74 0.44
CA PHE A 73 -10.54 8.32 1.76
C PHE A 73 -10.22 7.23 2.78
N HIS A 74 -9.11 7.38 3.47
CA HIS A 74 -8.81 6.56 4.63
C HIS A 74 -9.41 7.19 5.90
N ASN A 75 -10.13 6.44 6.67
CA ASN A 75 -10.59 6.80 7.99
C ASN A 75 -9.63 6.14 9.02
N THR A 76 -8.76 6.88 9.65
CA THR A 76 -8.72 8.32 9.84
C THR A 76 -7.27 8.82 9.99
N LEU A 77 -7.06 10.15 10.03
CA LEU A 77 -5.70 10.69 10.21
C LEU A 77 -5.18 10.42 11.64
N ALA A 78 -5.92 10.79 12.69
CA ALA A 78 -5.39 10.79 14.06
C ALA A 78 -6.43 10.57 15.18
N SER A 79 -7.66 10.15 14.88
CA SER A 79 -8.74 10.11 15.87
C SER A 79 -9.06 8.73 16.46
N SER A 80 -8.35 7.68 16.05
CA SER A 80 -8.62 6.31 16.45
C SER A 80 -7.34 5.48 16.56
N ASP A 81 -7.45 4.26 17.06
CA ASP A 81 -6.34 3.32 17.14
C ASP A 81 -5.86 2.85 15.76
N TYR A 82 -6.69 2.96 14.73
CA TYR A 82 -6.34 2.67 13.33
C TYR A 82 -5.92 3.92 12.52
N GLY A 83 -5.80 5.09 13.14
CA GLY A 83 -5.34 6.30 12.46
C GLY A 83 -3.89 6.21 11.96
N PHE A 84 -3.56 7.00 10.96
CA PHE A 84 -2.18 7.12 10.46
C PHE A 84 -1.23 7.70 11.51
N LEU A 85 -1.74 8.55 12.37
CA LEU A 85 -1.02 9.13 13.50
C LEU A 85 -1.63 8.59 14.80
N LYS A 86 -0.79 8.34 15.79
CA LYS A 86 -1.22 7.89 17.11
C LYS A 86 -2.06 8.96 17.79
N HIS A 87 -3.23 8.57 18.26
CA HIS A 87 -4.11 9.49 18.96
C HIS A 87 -3.42 10.11 20.19
N GLY A 88 -3.50 11.42 20.30
CA GLY A 88 -2.95 12.19 21.41
C GLY A 88 -1.47 12.58 21.30
N THR A 89 -0.61 11.75 20.68
CA THR A 89 0.83 12.07 20.52
C THR A 89 1.19 12.51 19.10
N PHE A 90 0.36 12.14 18.11
CA PHE A 90 0.58 12.37 16.68
C PHE A 90 1.83 11.73 16.10
N GLU A 91 2.39 10.73 16.79
CA GLU A 91 3.48 9.91 16.24
C GLU A 91 3.02 9.16 15.00
N PRO A 92 3.75 9.20 13.88
CA PRO A 92 3.43 8.45 12.68
C PRO A 92 3.50 6.93 12.92
N ARG A 93 2.54 6.22 12.36
CA ARG A 93 2.47 4.77 12.37
C ARG A 93 2.91 4.19 11.01
N PRO A 94 3.13 2.88 10.87
CA PRO A 94 3.56 2.27 9.61
C PRO A 94 2.74 2.70 8.40
N ASN A 95 1.41 2.77 8.51
CA ASN A 95 0.52 3.19 7.43
C ASN A 95 0.78 4.63 6.95
N TYR A 96 1.17 5.55 7.83
CA TYR A 96 1.51 6.91 7.45
C TYR A 96 2.66 6.93 6.43
N PHE A 97 3.75 6.23 6.72
CA PHE A 97 4.90 6.17 5.83
C PHE A 97 4.61 5.41 4.53
N ALA A 98 3.82 4.35 4.60
CA ALA A 98 3.42 3.58 3.43
C ALA A 98 2.58 4.41 2.45
N VAL A 99 1.59 5.14 2.95
CA VAL A 99 0.74 6.03 2.14
C VAL A 99 1.52 7.25 1.67
N LEU A 100 2.49 7.74 2.45
CA LEU A 100 3.39 8.81 2.01
C LEU A 100 4.24 8.37 0.81
N LEU A 101 4.77 7.13 0.82
CA LEU A 101 5.47 6.56 -0.34
C LEU A 101 4.54 6.41 -1.53
N TRP A 102 3.35 5.84 -1.34
CA TRP A 102 2.35 5.75 -2.40
C TRP A 102 2.13 7.12 -3.06
N ASN A 103 1.87 8.14 -2.26
CA ASN A 103 1.60 9.49 -2.76
C ASN A 103 2.79 10.14 -3.46
N ARG A 104 4.02 9.79 -3.09
CA ARG A 104 5.25 10.30 -3.73
C ARG A 104 5.63 9.58 -5.00
N ILE A 105 5.23 8.32 -5.16
CA ILE A 105 5.73 7.41 -6.19
C ILE A 105 4.68 7.10 -7.25
N MET A 106 3.43 6.78 -6.84
CA MET A 106 2.38 6.33 -7.73
C MET A 106 1.66 7.52 -8.38
N GLY A 107 1.71 7.58 -9.70
CA GLY A 107 1.01 8.61 -10.49
C GLY A 107 -0.47 8.27 -10.71
N THR A 108 -1.14 9.09 -11.50
CA THR A 108 -2.60 9.01 -11.68
C THR A 108 -3.07 8.11 -12.83
N THR A 109 -2.17 7.76 -13.76
CA THR A 109 -2.51 6.79 -14.81
C THR A 109 -2.25 5.38 -14.31
N VAL A 110 -3.28 4.54 -14.33
CA VAL A 110 -3.21 3.14 -13.90
C VAL A 110 -2.99 2.26 -15.13
N TYR A 111 -2.05 1.34 -15.05
CA TYR A 111 -1.75 0.38 -16.10
C TYR A 111 -2.20 -1.02 -15.70
N ASP A 112 -2.73 -1.76 -16.66
CA ASP A 112 -3.05 -3.18 -16.50
C ASP A 112 -1.77 -4.00 -16.57
N THR A 113 -1.37 -4.60 -15.46
CA THR A 113 -0.16 -5.42 -15.35
C THR A 113 -0.26 -6.75 -16.09
N LYS A 114 -1.48 -7.22 -16.40
CA LYS A 114 -1.78 -8.58 -16.88
C LYS A 114 -1.38 -9.70 -15.89
N GLU A 115 -0.91 -9.35 -14.71
CA GLU A 115 -0.61 -10.29 -13.65
C GLU A 115 -1.86 -10.61 -12.83
N GLU A 116 -2.07 -11.87 -12.51
CA GLU A 116 -3.12 -12.31 -11.62
C GLU A 116 -2.72 -11.99 -10.16
N ILE A 117 -3.61 -11.32 -9.43
CA ILE A 117 -3.43 -11.11 -7.99
C ILE A 117 -3.59 -12.45 -7.27
N ARG A 118 -2.56 -12.84 -6.55
CA ARG A 118 -2.49 -14.09 -5.80
C ARG A 118 -1.57 -13.97 -4.60
N GLU A 119 -1.63 -14.92 -3.68
CA GLU A 119 -0.68 -14.97 -2.57
C GLU A 119 0.77 -14.86 -3.07
N GLY A 120 1.51 -14.00 -2.43
CA GLY A 120 2.90 -13.67 -2.78
C GLY A 120 3.07 -12.64 -3.90
N ALA A 121 2.01 -12.30 -4.65
CA ALA A 121 2.12 -11.40 -5.80
C ALA A 121 0.86 -10.56 -6.04
N HIS A 122 0.70 -9.46 -5.28
CA HIS A 122 -0.20 -8.38 -5.63
C HIS A 122 0.60 -7.29 -6.32
N VAL A 123 0.41 -7.09 -7.62
CA VAL A 123 1.19 -6.16 -8.43
C VAL A 123 0.29 -5.08 -9.02
N PHE A 124 0.62 -3.82 -8.74
CA PHE A 124 -0.08 -2.66 -9.28
C PHE A 124 0.92 -1.76 -10.01
N ALA A 125 0.50 -1.19 -11.14
CA ALA A 125 1.37 -0.37 -11.98
C ALA A 125 0.72 0.97 -12.31
N HIS A 126 1.46 2.05 -12.10
CA HIS A 126 1.03 3.41 -12.36
C HIS A 126 2.08 4.19 -13.16
N SER A 127 1.68 5.31 -13.73
CA SER A 127 2.64 6.31 -14.17
C SER A 127 3.47 6.78 -12.98
N ARG A 128 4.65 7.30 -13.25
CA ARG A 128 5.50 7.91 -12.21
C ARG A 128 4.88 9.22 -11.72
N LYS A 129 4.89 9.44 -10.42
CA LYS A 129 4.38 10.68 -9.81
C LYS A 129 5.19 11.92 -10.19
N ASP A 130 6.49 11.77 -10.44
CA ASP A 130 7.39 12.84 -10.84
C ASP A 130 7.22 13.30 -12.29
N GLY A 131 6.31 12.69 -13.04
CA GLY A 131 6.00 13.01 -14.43
C GLY A 131 7.05 12.58 -15.45
N LYS A 132 8.10 11.87 -15.04
CA LYS A 132 9.08 11.31 -15.95
C LYS A 132 8.54 10.07 -16.67
N ASP A 133 9.16 9.72 -17.80
CA ASP A 133 8.87 8.47 -18.48
C ASP A 133 9.19 7.27 -17.58
N GLY A 134 8.41 6.21 -17.73
CA GLY A 134 8.57 4.98 -16.97
C GLY A 134 7.32 4.57 -16.19
N VAL A 135 7.48 3.57 -15.35
CA VAL A 135 6.40 2.96 -14.58
C VAL A 135 6.81 2.85 -13.12
N ALA A 136 5.88 3.15 -12.24
CA ALA A 136 5.97 2.90 -10.81
C ALA A 136 5.12 1.66 -10.47
N TYR A 137 5.73 0.68 -9.83
CA TYR A 137 5.06 -0.54 -9.38
C TYR A 137 4.95 -0.55 -7.87
N LEU A 138 3.81 -1.02 -7.36
CA LEU A 138 3.67 -1.54 -6.02
C LEU A 138 3.59 -3.07 -6.11
N ILE A 139 4.45 -3.76 -5.38
CA ILE A 139 4.53 -5.21 -5.33
C ILE A 139 4.41 -5.65 -3.88
N ILE A 140 3.40 -6.45 -3.56
CA ILE A 140 3.12 -6.95 -2.22
C ILE A 140 3.32 -8.46 -2.21
N ASN A 141 4.28 -8.92 -1.42
CA ASN A 141 4.38 -10.33 -1.06
C ASN A 141 3.70 -10.57 0.28
N ASN A 142 2.44 -10.99 0.25
CA ASN A 142 1.63 -11.30 1.43
C ASN A 142 1.79 -12.74 1.93
N SER A 143 2.63 -13.55 1.29
CA SER A 143 2.96 -14.89 1.82
C SER A 143 3.80 -14.78 3.09
N GLU A 144 3.50 -15.58 4.10
CA GLU A 144 4.27 -15.65 5.35
C GLU A 144 5.45 -16.64 5.25
N THR A 145 5.54 -17.43 4.18
CA THR A 145 6.51 -18.52 4.06
C THR A 145 7.34 -18.47 2.79
N GLU A 146 6.82 -17.92 1.71
CA GLU A 146 7.45 -17.96 0.40
C GLU A 146 7.97 -16.59 -0.03
N ALA A 147 9.18 -16.55 -0.54
CA ALA A 147 9.73 -15.37 -1.18
C ALA A 147 9.22 -15.20 -2.60
N THR A 148 9.09 -13.94 -3.04
CA THR A 148 8.75 -13.59 -4.42
C THR A 148 9.94 -12.94 -5.08
N THR A 149 10.26 -13.35 -6.31
CA THR A 149 11.35 -12.77 -7.11
C THR A 149 10.78 -11.99 -8.28
N VAL A 150 11.41 -10.85 -8.56
CA VAL A 150 11.06 -9.95 -9.66
C VAL A 150 12.31 -9.63 -10.45
N GLU A 151 12.28 -9.82 -11.76
CA GLU A 151 13.39 -9.44 -12.64
C GLU A 151 13.31 -7.95 -12.98
N LEU A 152 14.42 -7.25 -12.74
CA LEU A 152 14.63 -5.85 -13.08
C LEU A 152 15.54 -5.77 -14.31
N PRO A 153 14.99 -5.60 -15.51
CA PRO A 153 15.75 -5.65 -16.75
C PRO A 153 16.68 -4.45 -16.98
N LYS A 154 16.57 -3.45 -16.16
CA LYS A 154 17.38 -2.24 -16.10
C LYS A 154 17.44 -1.69 -14.68
N ALA A 155 18.32 -0.75 -14.42
CA ALA A 155 18.42 -0.07 -13.14
C ALA A 155 17.07 0.50 -12.71
N ALA A 156 16.64 0.16 -11.49
CA ALA A 156 15.39 0.57 -10.87
C ALA A 156 15.62 1.18 -9.50
N GLU A 157 14.81 2.16 -9.14
CA GLU A 157 14.74 2.68 -7.78
C GLU A 157 13.82 1.78 -6.95
N VAL A 158 14.35 1.15 -5.90
CA VAL A 158 13.62 0.18 -5.06
C VAL A 158 13.44 0.72 -3.64
N TYR A 159 12.20 0.73 -3.17
CA TYR A 159 11.78 1.13 -1.84
C TYR A 159 11.17 -0.08 -1.14
N LYS A 160 11.99 -0.90 -0.46
CA LYS A 160 11.55 -2.13 0.19
C LYS A 160 11.12 -1.85 1.63
N LEU A 161 9.85 -2.16 1.95
CA LEU A 161 9.23 -2.01 3.26
C LEU A 161 9.20 -3.37 3.97
N HIS A 162 9.69 -3.42 5.19
CA HIS A 162 9.62 -4.59 6.04
C HIS A 162 9.60 -4.19 7.52
N ALA A 163 9.34 -5.15 8.40
CA ALA A 163 9.45 -4.98 9.85
C ALA A 163 9.93 -6.27 10.50
N ASP A 164 10.38 -6.20 11.75
CA ASP A 164 10.91 -7.36 12.47
C ASP A 164 9.81 -8.37 12.82
N THR A 165 8.56 -7.90 12.95
CA THR A 165 7.37 -8.73 13.14
C THR A 165 6.17 -8.09 12.47
N LEU A 166 5.13 -8.88 12.19
CA LEU A 166 3.87 -8.38 11.63
C LEU A 166 3.15 -7.37 12.55
N ARG A 167 3.37 -7.45 13.86
CA ARG A 167 2.79 -6.53 14.86
C ARG A 167 3.72 -5.38 15.24
N ALA A 168 4.83 -5.19 14.55
CA ALA A 168 5.72 -4.06 14.79
C ALA A 168 5.00 -2.73 14.57
N THR A 169 5.25 -1.77 15.44
CA THR A 169 4.77 -0.39 15.33
C THR A 169 5.78 0.53 14.63
N VAL A 170 6.98 0.01 14.36
CA VAL A 170 8.03 0.66 13.57
C VAL A 170 8.30 -0.20 12.34
N MET A 171 8.28 0.42 11.19
CA MET A 171 8.58 -0.19 9.89
C MET A 171 9.92 0.32 9.38
N LYS A 172 10.59 -0.49 8.56
CA LYS A 172 11.87 -0.15 7.94
C LYS A 172 11.73 0.03 6.43
N LEU A 173 12.43 1.02 5.89
CA LEU A 173 12.63 1.23 4.46
C LEU A 173 14.07 0.91 4.10
N ASN A 174 14.30 -0.07 3.24
CA ASN A 174 15.64 -0.51 2.85
C ASN A 174 16.56 -0.75 4.06
N GLY A 175 16.02 -1.31 5.16
CA GLY A 175 16.73 -1.61 6.40
C GLY A 175 16.85 -0.45 7.41
N LYS A 176 16.41 0.76 7.07
CA LYS A 176 16.41 1.93 7.97
C LYS A 176 15.03 2.13 8.58
N GLU A 177 14.96 2.34 9.89
CA GLU A 177 13.71 2.61 10.60
C GLU A 177 13.06 3.91 10.13
N LEU A 178 11.74 3.86 9.94
CA LEU A 178 10.92 5.01 9.62
C LEU A 178 10.34 5.59 10.91
N VAL A 179 11.07 6.53 11.48
CA VAL A 179 10.70 7.28 12.69
C VAL A 179 11.04 8.77 12.46
N LEU A 180 10.34 9.66 13.14
CA LEU A 180 10.68 11.09 13.09
C LEU A 180 12.02 11.33 13.79
N ASP A 181 12.75 12.32 13.34
CA ASP A 181 13.94 12.79 14.03
C ASP A 181 13.58 13.62 15.29
N GLU A 182 14.60 14.07 16.03
CA GLU A 182 14.44 14.88 17.25
C GLU A 182 13.72 16.24 17.02
N ASN A 183 13.63 16.69 15.76
CA ASN A 183 12.95 17.91 15.35
C ASN A 183 11.58 17.64 14.73
N ASN A 184 11.07 16.40 14.83
CA ASN A 184 9.84 15.91 14.21
C ASN A 184 9.86 15.96 12.67
N ASN A 185 11.02 15.89 12.03
CA ASN A 185 11.08 15.76 10.58
C ASN A 185 10.89 14.30 10.16
N VAL A 186 10.20 14.13 9.05
CA VAL A 186 10.09 12.82 8.38
C VAL A 186 11.47 12.41 7.87
N PRO A 187 11.92 11.15 8.10
CA PRO A 187 13.22 10.69 7.64
C PRO A 187 13.32 10.74 6.11
N GLU A 188 14.55 10.80 5.63
CA GLU A 188 14.79 10.63 4.20
C GLU A 188 14.34 9.23 3.77
N MET A 189 13.38 9.20 2.84
CA MET A 189 12.83 7.96 2.29
C MET A 189 13.44 7.71 0.90
N ALA A 190 14.76 7.48 0.88
CA ALA A 190 15.50 7.28 -0.34
C ALA A 190 15.42 5.83 -0.87
N PRO A 191 15.42 5.65 -2.21
CA PRO A 191 15.51 4.32 -2.81
C PRO A 191 16.91 3.74 -2.70
N VAL A 192 17.00 2.43 -2.94
CA VAL A 192 18.22 1.76 -3.36
C VAL A 192 18.10 1.51 -4.87
N VAL A 193 19.14 1.88 -5.62
CA VAL A 193 19.17 1.58 -7.06
C VAL A 193 19.75 0.20 -7.25
N MET A 194 19.05 -0.68 -7.97
CA MET A 194 19.47 -2.04 -8.26
C MET A 194 18.99 -2.50 -9.63
N GLU A 195 19.62 -3.54 -10.15
CA GLU A 195 19.34 -4.20 -11.43
C GLU A 195 19.46 -5.72 -11.22
N GLY A 196 18.84 -6.50 -12.07
CA GLY A 196 18.83 -7.96 -11.96
C GLY A 196 17.66 -8.45 -11.11
N THR A 197 17.87 -9.38 -10.20
CA THR A 197 16.80 -10.01 -9.43
C THR A 197 16.55 -9.27 -8.11
N LEU A 198 15.34 -8.77 -7.93
CA LEU A 198 14.80 -8.30 -6.64
C LEU A 198 14.12 -9.46 -5.93
N THR A 199 14.54 -9.78 -4.72
CA THR A 199 13.85 -10.73 -3.85
C THR A 199 13.07 -9.98 -2.78
N LEU A 200 11.78 -10.29 -2.71
CA LEU A 200 10.90 -9.90 -1.61
C LEU A 200 10.72 -11.11 -0.70
N GLU A 201 11.30 -11.05 0.46
CA GLU A 201 11.16 -12.06 1.51
C GLU A 201 9.67 -12.20 1.91
N PRO A 202 9.27 -13.25 2.65
CA PRO A 202 7.93 -13.37 3.18
C PRO A 202 7.46 -12.09 3.90
N ALA A 203 6.21 -11.73 3.71
CA ALA A 203 5.59 -10.54 4.29
C ALA A 203 6.38 -9.24 4.05
N THR A 204 6.76 -9.00 2.80
CA THR A 204 7.52 -7.80 2.37
C THR A 204 6.81 -7.08 1.24
N ILE A 205 6.93 -5.76 1.22
CA ILE A 205 6.33 -4.89 0.20
C ILE A 205 7.44 -4.07 -0.46
N ALA A 206 7.33 -3.80 -1.76
CA ALA A 206 8.22 -2.87 -2.44
C ALA A 206 7.46 -1.93 -3.38
N PHE A 207 7.94 -0.68 -3.43
CA PHE A 207 7.72 0.16 -4.60
C PHE A 207 8.96 0.07 -5.48
N VAL A 208 8.74 -0.02 -6.79
CA VAL A 208 9.80 -0.15 -7.79
C VAL A 208 9.53 0.86 -8.90
N VAL A 209 10.52 1.70 -9.21
CA VAL A 209 10.39 2.75 -10.24
C VAL A 209 11.41 2.51 -11.34
N MET A 210 10.93 2.31 -12.56
CA MET A 210 11.75 2.03 -13.74
C MET A 210 11.51 3.01 -14.88
#